data_c3cfc999cd054583a3e3f4cb3bbb0daf
#
_entry.id   c3cfc999cd054583a3e3f4cb3bbb0daf
#
_cell.length_a   1.000
_cell.length_b   1.000
_cell.length_c   1.000
_cell.angle_alpha   90.00
_cell.angle_beta   90.00
_cell.angle_gamma   90.00
#
_symmetry.space_group_name_H-M   'P 1'
#
loop_
_entity.id
_entity.type
_entity.pdbx_description
1 polymer ?
#
loop_
_entity_poly.entity_id
_entity_poly.type
_entity_poly.pdbx_seq_one_letter_code
_entity_poly.pdbx_strand_id
1 'polypeptide(L)'
;MKDTLVFLVSNIVDHPEDIVVDVKTENAREILVLHVHPDDMGKVIGKQGRIIRALRDLIKLMAAKQGGYVDIELFEEPLQDPSVPETV
;
A
#
# COMPACT_ATOMS: atom_id res chain seq x y z
N MET A 1 10.95 6.97 -2.41
CA MET A 1 10.22 6.22 -1.37
C MET A 1 9.61 4.92 -1.84
N LYS A 2 9.42 4.80 -3.14
CA LYS A 2 8.84 3.57 -3.68
C LYS A 2 9.68 2.35 -3.32
N ASP A 3 10.98 2.41 -3.53
CA ASP A 3 11.85 1.27 -3.23
C ASP A 3 11.87 0.93 -1.74
N THR A 4 11.77 1.93 -0.91
CA THR A 4 11.72 1.72 0.54
C THR A 4 10.45 0.96 0.91
N LEU A 5 9.32 1.36 0.34
CA LEU A 5 8.06 0.68 0.62
C LEU A 5 8.11 -0.77 0.14
N VAL A 6 8.64 -1.00 -1.07
CA VAL A 6 8.76 -2.35 -1.59
C VAL A 6 9.62 -3.21 -0.65
N PHE A 7 10.73 -2.66 -0.18
CA PHE A 7 11.59 -3.39 0.72
C PHE A 7 10.87 -3.75 2.02
N LEU A 8 10.18 -2.80 2.61
CA LEU A 8 9.48 -3.05 3.87
C LEU A 8 8.41 -4.12 3.70
N VAL A 9 7.61 -4.01 2.64
CA VAL A 9 6.51 -4.94 2.41
C VAL A 9 7.03 -6.32 2.05
N SER A 10 8.15 -6.41 1.32
CA SER A 10 8.70 -7.69 0.93
C SER A 10 9.11 -8.54 2.14
N ASN A 11 9.34 -7.90 3.27
CA ASN A 11 9.67 -8.62 4.50
C ASN A 11 8.44 -9.08 5.28
N ILE A 12 7.27 -8.74 4.82
CA ILE A 12 6.01 -9.06 5.51
C ILE A 12 5.20 -10.12 4.76
N VAL A 13 5.25 -10.09 3.44
CA VAL A 13 4.37 -10.91 2.59
C VAL A 13 5.00 -12.23 2.21
N ASP A 14 4.16 -13.17 1.78
CA ASP A 14 4.63 -14.45 1.28
C ASP A 14 4.85 -14.46 -0.23
N HIS A 15 4.27 -13.48 -0.93
CA HIS A 15 4.38 -13.38 -2.40
C HIS A 15 5.01 -12.05 -2.79
N PRO A 16 6.31 -11.85 -2.49
CA PRO A 16 6.94 -10.56 -2.77
C PRO A 16 7.02 -10.26 -4.27
N GLU A 17 6.96 -11.28 -5.10
CA GLU A 17 6.98 -11.08 -6.55
C GLU A 17 5.72 -10.38 -7.06
N ASP A 18 4.65 -10.36 -6.26
CA ASP A 18 3.41 -9.71 -6.66
C ASP A 18 3.28 -8.28 -6.14
N ILE A 19 4.28 -7.78 -5.46
CA ILE A 19 4.24 -6.41 -4.97
C ILE A 19 4.40 -5.44 -6.13
N VAL A 20 3.47 -4.53 -6.26
CA VAL A 20 3.56 -3.45 -7.24
C VAL A 20 3.24 -2.15 -6.52
N VAL A 21 4.02 -1.12 -6.75
CA VAL A 21 3.78 0.19 -6.18
C VAL A 21 3.67 1.19 -7.33
N ASP A 22 2.50 1.80 -7.46
CA ASP A 22 2.28 2.84 -8.43
C ASP A 22 2.37 4.18 -7.72
N VAL A 23 2.87 5.18 -8.41
CA VAL A 23 3.03 6.50 -7.82
C VAL A 23 2.06 7.47 -8.49
N LYS A 24 1.25 8.14 -7.68
CA LYS A 24 0.37 9.20 -8.15
C LYS A 24 0.85 10.49 -7.54
N THR A 25 0.70 11.58 -8.27
CA THR A 25 1.02 12.90 -7.74
C THR A 25 -0.22 13.77 -7.78
N GLU A 26 -0.62 14.28 -6.63
CA GLU A 26 -1.79 15.13 -6.53
C GLU A 26 -1.44 16.34 -5.69
N ASN A 27 -1.56 17.53 -6.23
CA ASN A 27 -1.32 18.78 -5.49
C ASN A 27 0.02 18.79 -4.76
N ALA A 28 1.06 18.40 -5.46
CA ALA A 28 2.42 18.33 -4.93
C ALA A 28 2.59 17.25 -3.85
N ARG A 29 1.62 16.36 -3.72
CA ARG A 29 1.73 15.22 -2.80
C ARG A 29 1.93 13.96 -3.60
N GLU A 30 2.78 13.09 -3.11
CA GLU A 30 3.02 11.84 -3.76
C GLU A 30 2.25 10.75 -3.01
N ILE A 31 1.50 9.96 -3.73
CA ILE A 31 0.74 8.86 -3.14
C ILE A 31 1.26 7.56 -3.72
N LEU A 32 1.71 6.67 -2.87
CA LEU A 32 2.17 5.35 -3.28
C LEU A 32 1.01 4.38 -3.17
N VAL A 33 0.57 3.84 -4.30
CA VAL A 33 -0.53 2.88 -4.31
C VAL A 33 0.08 1.49 -4.28
N LEU A 34 -0.13 0.79 -3.20
CA LEU A 34 0.48 -0.52 -2.96
C LEU A 34 -0.47 -1.63 -3.38
N HIS A 35 0.03 -2.53 -4.21
CA HIS A 35 -0.69 -3.72 -4.62
C HIS A 35 0.05 -4.94 -4.11
N VAL A 36 -0.65 -5.88 -3.52
CA VAL A 36 -0.06 -7.13 -3.05
C VAL A 36 -0.95 -8.30 -3.46
N HIS A 37 -0.42 -9.50 -3.35
CA HIS A 37 -1.21 -10.69 -3.62
C HIS A 37 -2.42 -10.72 -2.66
N PRO A 38 -3.60 -11.14 -3.14
CA PRO A 38 -4.78 -11.18 -2.27
C PRO A 38 -4.58 -11.96 -0.97
N ASP A 39 -3.80 -13.02 -1.01
CA ASP A 39 -3.54 -13.81 0.19
C ASP A 39 -2.69 -13.05 1.21
N ASP A 40 -2.00 -12.01 0.79
CA ASP A 40 -1.14 -11.24 1.67
C ASP A 40 -1.79 -9.98 2.21
N MET A 41 -3.00 -9.68 1.76
CA MET A 41 -3.68 -8.46 2.20
C MET A 41 -3.80 -8.39 3.72
N GLY A 42 -4.19 -9.49 4.34
CA GLY A 42 -4.34 -9.52 5.80
C GLY A 42 -3.02 -9.26 6.53
N LYS A 43 -1.91 -9.70 5.94
CA LYS A 43 -0.60 -9.47 6.54
C LYS A 43 -0.17 -8.03 6.46
N VAL A 44 -0.53 -7.37 5.37
CA VAL A 44 -0.16 -5.97 5.16
C VAL A 44 -1.06 -5.05 5.98
N ILE A 45 -2.33 -5.37 6.10
CA ILE A 45 -3.25 -4.58 6.91
C ILE A 45 -2.94 -4.79 8.39
N GLY A 46 -2.82 -6.05 8.79
CA GLY A 46 -2.57 -6.39 10.18
C GLY A 46 -3.83 -6.30 11.02
N LYS A 47 -3.73 -6.73 12.25
CA LYS A 47 -4.87 -6.73 13.15
C LYS A 47 -5.29 -5.29 13.40
N GLN A 48 -6.53 -4.99 13.13
CA GLN A 48 -7.10 -3.65 13.32
C GLN A 48 -6.36 -2.58 12.50
N GLY A 49 -5.75 -2.99 11.40
CA GLY A 49 -5.06 -2.05 10.54
C GLY A 49 -3.73 -1.54 11.09
N ARG A 50 -3.16 -2.22 12.06
CA ARG A 50 -1.95 -1.71 12.72
C ARG A 50 -0.73 -1.71 11.83
N ILE A 51 -0.60 -2.70 10.95
CA ILE A 51 0.59 -2.79 10.12
C ILE A 51 0.57 -1.73 9.03
N ILE A 52 -0.56 -1.59 8.31
CA ILE A 52 -0.64 -0.57 7.28
C ILE A 52 -0.50 0.84 7.87
N ARG A 53 -1.03 1.04 9.07
CA ARG A 53 -0.90 2.34 9.72
C ARG A 53 0.56 2.63 10.07
N ALA A 54 1.28 1.63 10.56
CA ALA A 54 2.70 1.79 10.88
C ALA A 54 3.51 2.07 9.63
N LEU A 55 3.21 1.40 8.52
CA LEU A 55 3.90 1.64 7.27
C LEU A 55 3.67 3.07 6.80
N ARG A 56 2.43 3.53 6.88
CA ARG A 56 2.10 4.90 6.47
C ARG A 56 2.82 5.93 7.34
N ASP A 57 2.81 5.72 8.65
CA ASP A 57 3.47 6.66 9.56
C ASP A 57 4.97 6.71 9.31
N LEU A 58 5.59 5.56 9.07
CA LEU A 58 7.02 5.51 8.83
C LEU A 58 7.38 6.21 7.52
N ILE A 59 6.65 5.94 6.45
CA ILE A 59 6.92 6.56 5.15
C ILE A 59 6.70 8.07 5.23
N LYS A 60 5.64 8.51 5.90
CA LYS A 60 5.39 9.94 6.06
C LYS A 60 6.52 10.63 6.82
N LEU A 61 7.01 9.98 7.86
CA LEU A 61 8.10 10.54 8.65
C LEU A 61 9.38 10.66 7.83
N MET A 62 9.69 9.64 7.07
CA MET A 62 10.88 9.64 6.23
C MET A 62 10.79 10.71 5.13
N ALA A 63 9.61 10.86 4.55
CA ALA A 63 9.39 11.86 3.51
C ALA A 63 9.50 13.27 4.09
N ALA A 64 8.94 13.49 5.27
CA ALA A 64 9.00 14.79 5.92
C ALA A 64 10.45 15.21 6.19
N LYS A 65 11.28 14.26 6.52
CA LYS A 65 12.69 14.55 6.77
C LYS A 65 13.36 15.08 5.51
N GLN A 66 12.88 14.67 4.34
CA GLN A 66 13.42 15.13 3.06
C GLN A 66 12.65 16.34 2.52
N GLY A 67 11.75 16.89 3.29
CA GLY A 67 10.99 18.08 2.87
C GLY A 67 9.81 17.80 1.96
N GLY A 68 9.39 16.56 1.84
CA GLY A 68 8.29 16.18 0.96
C GLY A 68 7.08 15.64 1.68
N TYR A 69 6.07 15.29 0.91
CA TYR A 69 4.87 14.65 1.44
C TYR A 69 4.61 13.39 0.64
N VAL A 70 4.57 12.25 1.33
CA VAL A 70 4.27 10.97 0.71
C VAL A 70 3.28 10.24 1.59
N ASP A 71 2.27 9.67 0.98
CA ASP A 71 1.30 8.83 1.70
C ASP A 71 1.20 7.48 0.99
N ILE A 72 0.52 6.53 1.60
CA ILE A 72 0.32 5.21 1.04
C ILE A 72 -1.17 4.93 0.95
N GLU A 73 -1.60 4.38 -0.18
CA GLU A 73 -2.93 3.83 -0.33
C GLU A 73 -2.77 2.36 -0.61
N LEU A 74 -3.51 1.52 0.09
CA LEU A 74 -3.50 0.10 -0.21
C LEU A 74 -4.62 -0.18 -1.21
N PHE A 75 -4.24 -0.73 -2.35
CA PHE A 75 -5.22 -1.05 -3.39
C PHE A 75 -5.91 -2.35 -3.00
N GLU A 76 -7.24 -2.28 -2.85
CA GLU A 76 -8.01 -3.45 -2.55
C GLU A 76 -8.86 -3.74 -3.77
N GLU A 77 -8.61 -4.87 -4.42
CA GLU A 77 -9.41 -5.22 -5.54
C GLU A 77 -10.80 -5.53 -5.07
N PRO A 78 -11.81 -5.05 -5.74
CA PRO A 78 -13.17 -5.42 -5.40
C PRO A 78 -13.30 -6.92 -5.50
N LEU A 79 -14.04 -7.53 -4.58
CA LEU A 79 -14.31 -8.89 -4.67
C LEU A 79 -14.96 -9.18 -5.95
N GLN A 80 -14.43 -10.07 -6.72
CA GLN A 80 -14.99 -10.44 -7.96
C GLN A 80 -15.97 -11.51 -7.70
N ASP A 81 -17.06 -11.20 -7.09
CA ASP A 81 -18.12 -12.14 -6.85
C ASP A 81 -19.06 -12.09 -8.02
N PRO A 82 -19.16 -13.13 -8.79
CA PRO A 82 -20.02 -13.11 -9.96
C PRO A 82 -21.47 -12.93 -9.62
N SER A 83 -21.86 -13.13 -8.41
CA SER A 83 -23.24 -12.92 -8.04
C SER A 83 -23.53 -11.47 -7.70
N VAL A 84 -22.53 -10.63 -7.63
CA VAL A 84 -22.70 -9.21 -7.38
C VAL A 84 -22.45 -8.44 -8.62
N PRO A 85 -23.44 -7.78 -9.16
CA PRO A 85 -23.27 -7.02 -10.39
C PRO A 85 -22.42 -5.85 -10.10
N GLU A 86 -21.58 -5.66 -10.93
CA GLU A 86 -20.80 -4.61 -10.81
C GLU A 86 -21.34 -3.41 -11.04
N THR A 87 -22.23 -3.14 -11.39
CA THR A 87 -22.77 -2.01 -11.67
C THR A 87 -23.30 -1.45 -11.09
N VAL A 88 -23.41 -1.03 -11.09
CA VAL A 88 -23.94 -0.43 -10.89
C VAL A 88 -24.16 0.29 -11.01
#